data_df4f95da00ce6e3589b438c8ae2679d2
#
_entry.id   df4f95da00ce6e3589b438c8ae2679d2
#
_cell.length_a   1.000
_cell.length_b   1.000
_cell.length_c   1.000
_cell.angle_alpha   90.00
_cell.angle_beta   90.00
_cell.angle_gamma   90.00
#
_symmetry.space_group_name_H-M   'P 1'
#
loop_
_entity.id
_entity.type
_entity.pdbx_description
1 polymer ?
#
loop_
_entity_poly.entity_id
_entity_poly.type
_entity_poly.pdbx_seq_one_letter_code
_entity_poly.pdbx_strand_id
1 'polypeptide(L)' 'MKYDLLVRYMDAGRTCEERLHEVAEPSQAARVFALNNDLAASDWLACEVYAPTGEPVGKLAYNGRKI' A
#
# COMPACT_ATOMS: atom_id res chain seq x y z
N MET A 1 -9.57 -13.05 8.07
CA MET A 1 -10.25 -12.01 7.27
C MET A 1 -9.28 -11.49 6.21
N LYS A 2 -9.79 -11.16 5.04
CA LYS A 2 -8.97 -10.61 3.95
C LYS A 2 -9.30 -9.15 3.73
N TYR A 3 -8.31 -8.41 3.26
CA TYR A 3 -8.41 -6.96 3.12
C TYR A 3 -8.08 -6.55 1.69
N ASP A 4 -8.45 -5.33 1.35
CA ASP A 4 -8.02 -4.66 0.14
C ASP A 4 -7.00 -3.59 0.51
N LEU A 5 -5.93 -3.48 -0.27
CA LEU A 5 -4.95 -2.41 -0.13
C LEU A 5 -5.04 -1.47 -1.31
N LEU A 6 -5.06 -0.18 -1.01
CA LEU A 6 -4.90 0.87 -2.01
C LEU A 6 -3.52 1.47 -1.83
N VAL A 7 -2.66 1.28 -2.82
CA VAL A 7 -1.27 1.72 -2.76
C VAL A 7 -1.07 2.87 -3.74
N ARG A 8 -0.55 3.99 -3.24
CA ARG A 8 -0.12 5.12 -4.07
C ARG A 8 1.36 5.35 -3.87
N TYR A 9 2.08 5.50 -4.96
CA TYR A 9 3.54 5.65 -4.90
C TYR A 9 4.05 6.43 -6.09
N MET A 10 5.30 6.86 -5.98
CA MET A 10 6.01 7.55 -7.08
C MET A 10 6.88 6.54 -7.81
N ASP A 11 6.82 6.59 -9.13
CA ASP A 11 7.68 5.79 -9.99
C ASP A 11 8.18 6.67 -11.13
N ALA A 12 9.49 6.91 -11.17
CA ALA A 12 10.15 7.73 -12.18
C ALA A 12 9.48 9.12 -12.33
N GLY A 13 9.13 9.75 -11.20
CA GLY A 13 8.49 11.05 -11.18
C GLY A 13 7.00 11.04 -11.48
N ARG A 14 6.40 9.87 -11.59
CA ARG A 14 4.98 9.70 -11.88
C ARG A 14 4.25 9.13 -10.67
N THR A 15 3.05 9.64 -10.43
CA THR A 15 2.19 9.09 -9.39
C THR A 15 1.47 7.86 -9.94
N CYS A 16 1.63 6.74 -9.23
CA CYS A 16 0.99 5.48 -9.57
C CYS A 16 0.05 5.05 -8.47
N GLU A 17 -0.98 4.29 -8.85
CA GLU A 17 -1.96 3.76 -7.92
C GLU A 17 -2.26 2.31 -8.29
N GLU A 18 -2.27 1.43 -7.29
CA GLU A 18 -2.65 0.04 -7.48
C GLU A 18 -3.52 -0.45 -6.33
N ARG A 19 -4.40 -1.39 -6.64
CA ARG A 19 -5.23 -2.08 -5.65
C ARG A 19 -4.82 -3.53 -5.56
N LEU A 20 -4.62 -4.00 -4.33
CA LEU A 20 -4.35 -5.39 -4.04
C LEU A 20 -5.57 -5.97 -3.33
N HIS A 21 -6.05 -7.11 -3.82
CA HIS A 21 -7.26 -7.74 -3.30
C HIS A 21 -6.93 -9.02 -2.54
N GLU A 22 -7.82 -9.41 -1.64
CA GLU A 22 -7.73 -10.66 -0.88
C GLU A 22 -6.41 -10.79 -0.12
N VAL A 23 -6.03 -9.73 0.58
CA VAL A 23 -4.79 -9.67 1.33
C VAL A 23 -5.02 -10.14 2.76
N ALA A 24 -4.37 -11.23 3.15
CA ALA A 24 -4.50 -11.76 4.52
C ALA A 24 -3.66 -10.96 5.52
N GLU A 25 -2.46 -10.55 5.12
CA GLU A 25 -1.52 -9.82 5.98
C GLU A 25 -1.08 -8.52 5.32
N PRO A 26 -1.79 -7.41 5.57
CA PRO A 26 -1.53 -6.15 4.88
C PRO A 26 -0.09 -5.63 5.00
N SER A 27 0.50 -5.68 6.19
CA SER A 27 1.88 -5.20 6.38
C SER A 27 2.88 -5.97 5.55
N GLN A 28 2.72 -7.29 5.49
CA GLN A 28 3.60 -8.14 4.70
C GLN A 28 3.40 -7.91 3.20
N ALA A 29 2.14 -7.78 2.78
CA ALA A 29 1.82 -7.52 1.38
C ALA A 29 2.42 -6.18 0.93
N ALA A 30 2.37 -5.16 1.76
CA ALA A 30 2.97 -3.87 1.47
C ALA A 30 4.49 -3.98 1.30
N ARG A 31 5.17 -4.75 2.16
CA ARG A 31 6.62 -4.97 2.04
C ARG A 31 6.97 -5.71 0.75
N VAL A 32 6.22 -6.75 0.43
CA VAL A 32 6.45 -7.51 -0.81
C VAL A 32 6.24 -6.62 -2.03
N PHE A 33 5.21 -5.79 -2.01
CA PHE A 33 4.95 -4.83 -3.07
C PHE A 33 6.12 -3.86 -3.24
N ALA A 34 6.65 -3.34 -2.14
CA ALA A 34 7.78 -2.43 -2.17
C ALA A 34 9.03 -3.09 -2.77
N LEU A 35 9.31 -4.34 -2.39
CA LEU A 35 10.44 -5.09 -2.92
C LEU A 35 10.28 -5.37 -4.42
N ASN A 36 9.10 -5.78 -4.84
CA ASN A 36 8.84 -6.13 -6.24
C ASN A 36 8.89 -4.90 -7.16
N ASN A 37 8.61 -3.72 -6.62
CA ASN A 37 8.60 -2.48 -7.38
C ASN A 37 9.79 -1.58 -7.08
N ASP A 38 10.73 -2.07 -6.29
CA ASP A 38 11.98 -1.37 -5.95
C ASP A 38 11.73 0.01 -5.35
N LEU A 39 10.76 0.09 -4.43
CA LEU A 39 10.34 1.34 -3.82
C LEU A 39 11.18 1.67 -2.58
N ALA A 40 11.67 2.90 -2.53
CA ALA A 40 12.25 3.45 -1.30
C ALA A 40 11.12 3.99 -0.42
N ALA A 41 11.41 4.23 0.87
CA ALA A 41 10.42 4.79 1.80
C ALA A 41 9.86 6.13 1.29
N SER A 42 10.70 6.96 0.67
CA SER A 42 10.30 8.25 0.13
C SER A 42 9.36 8.16 -1.08
N ASP A 43 9.27 7.00 -1.72
CA ASP A 43 8.39 6.81 -2.87
C ASP A 43 6.94 6.55 -2.47
N TRP A 44 6.70 6.19 -1.21
CA TRP A 44 5.37 5.94 -0.72
C TRP A 44 4.59 7.23 -0.55
N LEU A 45 3.43 7.34 -1.19
CA LEU A 45 2.48 8.42 -0.96
C LEU A 45 1.42 8.00 0.04
N ALA A 46 0.90 6.78 -0.10
CA ALA A 46 -0.07 6.23 0.84
C ALA A 46 -0.18 4.71 0.65
N CYS A 47 -0.49 4.02 1.72
CA CYS A 47 -0.93 2.62 1.65
C CYS A 47 -2.09 2.48 2.63
N GLU A 48 -3.30 2.41 2.10
CA GLU A 48 -4.52 2.36 2.88
C GLU A 48 -5.09 0.95 2.87
N VAL A 49 -5.58 0.51 4.02
CA VAL A 49 -6.17 -0.81 4.21
C VAL A 49 -7.67 -0.68 4.32
N TYR A 50 -8.39 -1.47 3.55
CA TYR A 50 -9.85 -1.49 3.57
C TYR A 50 -10.36 -2.88 3.88
N ALA A 51 -11.45 -2.93 4.63
CA ALA A 51 -12.18 -4.18 4.85
C ALA A 51 -12.84 -4.64 3.53
N PRO A 52 -13.22 -5.92 3.41
CA PRO A 52 -13.92 -6.42 2.21
C PRO A 52 -15.20 -5.65 1.89
N THR A 53 -15.81 -5.06 2.91
CA THR A 53 -17.02 -4.23 2.76
C THR A 53 -16.74 -2.82 2.22
N GLY A 54 -15.47 -2.44 2.10
CA GLY A 54 -15.07 -1.13 1.61
C GLY A 54 -14.79 -0.11 2.71
N GLU A 55 -14.93 -0.49 3.98
CA GLU A 55 -14.65 0.42 5.08
C GLU A 55 -13.16 0.58 5.31
N PRO A 56 -12.66 1.82 5.52
CA PRO A 56 -11.24 2.02 5.84
C PRO A 56 -10.91 1.43 7.20
N VAL A 57 -9.80 0.68 7.25
CA VAL A 57 -9.33 0.01 8.46
C VAL A 57 -8.11 0.72 9.04
N GLY A 58 -7.20 1.20 8.19
CA GLY A 58 -5.99 1.86 8.65
C GLY A 58 -5.06 2.22 7.50
N LYS A 59 -3.89 2.73 7.88
CA LYS A 59 -2.84 3.12 6.94
C LYS A 59 -1.52 2.47 7.35
N LEU A 60 -0.76 1.99 6.36
CA LEU A 60 0.53 1.36 6.58
C LEU A 60 1.70 2.24 6.13
N ALA A 61 1.44 3.18 5.25
CA ALA A 61 2.45 4.13 4.79
C ALA A 61 1.75 5.45 4.48
N TYR A 62 2.49 6.54 4.65
CA TYR A 62 1.91 7.86 4.52
C TYR A 62 3.01 8.88 4.27
N ASN A 63 2.94 9.58 3.11
CA ASN A 63 3.88 10.65 2.72
C ASN A 63 5.35 10.29 2.96
N GLY A 64 5.78 9.14 2.45
CA GLY A 64 7.15 8.69 2.58
C GLY A 64 7.50 8.10 3.94
N ARG A 65 6.54 7.94 4.84
CA ARG A 65 6.73 7.30 6.13
C ARG A 65 6.06 5.95 6.17
N LYS A 66 6.78 4.97 6.68
CA LYS A 66 6.23 3.66 7.00
C LYS A 66 5.58 3.70 8.38
N ILE A 67 4.47 3.08 8.44
CA ILE A 67 3.77 2.87 9.72
C ILE A 67 4.08 1.47 10.21
#